data_3b4d57534b405140f78beeb3d64a3cef
#
_entry.id   3b4d57534b405140f78beeb3d64a3cef
#
_cell.length_a   1.000
_cell.length_b   1.000
_cell.length_c   1.000
_cell.angle_alpha   90.00
_cell.angle_beta   90.00
_cell.angle_gamma   90.00
#
_symmetry.space_group_name_H-M   'P 1'
#
loop_
_entity.id
_entity.type
_entity.pdbx_description
1 polymer ?
#
loop_
_entity_poly.entity_id
_entity_poly.type
_entity_poly.pdbx_seq_one_letter_code
_entity_poly.pdbx_strand_id
1 'polypeptide(L)' 'MKGPKKGKGKDLKEALDNAAEQVDKDALGEYRVEFFVQVDNPRISEYRVTITPV' A
#
# COMPACT_ATOMS: atom_id res chain seq x y z
N MET A 1 -3.99 -16.66 8.97
CA MET A 1 -2.63 -16.18 8.65
C MET A 1 -2.70 -14.81 7.97
N LYS A 2 -1.88 -13.90 8.43
CA LYS A 2 -1.92 -12.53 7.93
C LYS A 2 -0.84 -12.33 6.88
N GLY A 3 -1.28 -12.04 5.68
CA GLY A 3 -0.37 -11.81 4.57
C GLY A 3 -0.25 -10.34 4.22
N PRO A 4 0.56 -10.02 3.23
CA PRO A 4 0.69 -8.63 2.79
C PRO A 4 -0.61 -8.11 2.21
N LYS A 5 -0.85 -6.83 2.42
CA LYS A 5 -1.99 -6.12 1.87
C LYS A 5 -1.50 -5.08 0.88
N LYS A 6 -2.23 -4.87 -0.17
CA LYS A 6 -1.84 -3.96 -1.25
C LYS A 6 -2.89 -2.89 -1.45
N GLY A 7 -2.43 -1.68 -1.72
CA GLY A 7 -3.32 -0.57 -2.04
C GLY A 7 -2.81 0.18 -3.25
N LYS A 8 -3.73 0.78 -3.99
CA LYS A 8 -3.43 1.59 -5.15
C LYS A 8 -4.08 2.95 -5.02
N GLY A 9 -3.51 3.94 -5.65
CA GLY A 9 -4.10 5.26 -5.62
C GLY A 9 -3.44 6.20 -6.61
N LYS A 10 -4.00 7.40 -6.68
CA LYS A 10 -3.50 8.45 -7.56
C LYS A 10 -2.31 9.17 -6.95
N ASP A 11 -2.07 8.96 -5.66
CA ASP A 11 -0.88 9.47 -4.97
C ASP A 11 -0.51 8.49 -3.86
N LEU A 12 0.62 8.75 -3.21
CA LEU A 12 1.13 7.85 -2.19
C LEU A 12 0.19 7.76 -0.98
N LYS A 13 -0.39 8.87 -0.59
CA LYS A 13 -1.28 8.89 0.57
C LYS A 13 -2.52 8.03 0.30
N GLU A 14 -3.12 8.18 -0.87
CA GLU A 14 -4.29 7.40 -1.23
C GLU A 14 -3.96 5.90 -1.29
N ALA A 15 -2.83 5.55 -1.89
CA ALA A 15 -2.41 4.16 -1.97
C ALA A 15 -2.20 3.57 -0.58
N LEU A 16 -1.55 4.33 0.31
CA LEU A 16 -1.31 3.89 1.67
C LEU A 16 -2.60 3.73 2.45
N ASP A 17 -3.52 4.68 2.34
CA ASP A 17 -4.81 4.61 3.01
C ASP A 17 -5.61 3.39 2.52
N ASN A 18 -5.58 3.13 1.22
CA ASN A 18 -6.28 1.97 0.66
C ASN A 18 -5.69 0.65 1.16
N ALA A 19 -4.37 0.59 1.29
CA ALA A 19 -3.74 -0.61 1.85
C ALA A 19 -4.12 -0.78 3.32
N ALA A 20 -4.13 0.30 4.08
CA ALA A 20 -4.45 0.25 5.51
C ALA A 20 -5.89 -0.18 5.75
N GLU A 21 -6.81 0.18 4.87
CA GLU A 21 -8.21 -0.22 5.01
C GLU A 21 -8.41 -1.73 4.91
N GLN A 22 -7.46 -2.43 4.32
CA GLN A 22 -7.55 -3.88 4.17
C GLN A 22 -7.04 -4.63 5.40
N VAL A 23 -6.46 -3.91 6.35
CA VAL A 23 -5.96 -4.52 7.58
C VAL A 23 -7.13 -4.81 8.51
N ASP A 24 -7.18 -6.03 9.02
CA ASP A 24 -8.22 -6.42 9.97
C ASP A 24 -8.08 -5.64 11.26
N LYS A 25 -9.22 -5.38 11.93
CA LYS A 25 -9.22 -4.64 13.19
C LYS A 25 -8.38 -5.32 14.27
N ASP A 26 -8.23 -6.64 14.17
CA ASP A 26 -7.45 -7.41 15.13
C ASP A 26 -5.97 -7.49 14.76
N ALA A 27 -5.61 -6.98 13.60
CA ALA A 27 -4.25 -7.10 13.08
C ALA A 27 -3.46 -5.82 13.29
N LEU A 28 -3.58 -5.25 14.48
CA LEU A 28 -2.87 -4.02 14.82
C LEU A 28 -1.41 -4.31 15.14
N GLY A 29 -0.55 -3.34 14.90
CA GLY A 29 0.87 -3.48 15.17
C GLY A 29 1.71 -2.81 14.11
N GLU A 30 2.95 -3.24 14.02
CA GLU A 30 3.88 -2.67 13.07
C GLU A 30 3.85 -3.39 11.74
N TYR A 31 3.99 -2.62 10.68
CA TYR A 31 4.03 -3.15 9.32
C TYR A 31 5.20 -2.58 8.59
N ARG A 32 5.79 -3.40 7.74
CA ARG A 32 6.78 -2.94 6.78
C ARG A 32 6.05 -2.40 5.56
N VAL A 33 6.48 -1.25 5.08
CA VAL A 33 5.84 -0.60 3.94
C VAL A 33 6.79 -0.58 2.76
N GLU A 34 6.30 -0.99 1.61
CA GLU A 34 7.04 -0.91 0.36
C GLU A 34 6.24 -0.09 -0.64
N PHE A 35 6.89 0.86 -1.27
CA PHE A 35 6.25 1.74 -2.24
C PHE A 35 6.69 1.37 -3.64
N PHE A 36 5.73 1.36 -4.56
CA PHE A 36 5.98 1.10 -5.96
C PHE A 36 5.27 2.15 -6.79
N VAL A 37 5.87 2.52 -7.90
CA VAL A 37 5.23 3.45 -8.83
C VAL A 37 5.28 2.86 -10.23
N GLN A 38 4.21 3.07 -10.97
CA GLN A 38 4.18 2.75 -12.39
C GLN A 38 4.52 4.01 -13.14
N VAL A 39 5.62 3.97 -13.87
CA VAL A 39 6.06 5.13 -14.64
C VAL A 39 5.76 4.91 -16.11
N ASP A 40 4.94 5.81 -16.65
CA ASP A 40 4.65 5.86 -18.07
C ASP A 40 5.12 7.22 -18.54
N ASN A 41 6.20 7.24 -19.29
CA ASN A 41 6.82 8.48 -19.76
C ASN A 41 5.76 9.44 -20.33
N PRO A 42 5.67 10.71 -19.86
CA PRO A 42 6.59 11.39 -18.95
C PRO A 42 6.12 11.43 -17.48
N ARG A 43 5.12 10.68 -17.08
CA ARG A 43 4.58 10.82 -15.73
C ARG A 43 4.36 9.48 -15.04
N ILE A 44 4.14 9.58 -13.74
CA ILE A 44 3.75 8.43 -12.93
C ILE A 44 2.25 8.24 -13.09
N SER A 45 1.85 7.05 -13.52
CA SER A 45 0.44 6.75 -13.79
C SER A 45 -0.26 6.09 -12.61
N GLU A 46 0.48 5.44 -11.73
CA GLU A 46 -0.13 4.72 -10.62
C GLU A 46 0.84 4.64 -9.46
N TYR A 47 0.31 4.75 -8.26
CA TYR A 47 1.07 4.54 -7.03
C TYR A 47 0.52 3.29 -6.34
N ARG A 48 1.41 2.42 -5.89
CA ARG A 48 1.05 1.20 -5.19
C ARG A 48 1.83 1.09 -3.89
N VAL A 49 1.18 0.54 -2.90
CA VAL A 49 1.79 0.32 -1.59
C VAL A 49 1.52 -1.11 -1.18
N THR A 50 2.54 -1.78 -0.69
CA THR A 50 2.39 -3.11 -0.09
C THR A 50 2.80 -2.99 1.37
N ILE A 51 1.93 -3.40 2.27
CA ILE A 51 2.24 -3.44 3.69
C ILE A 51 2.27 -4.90 4.14
N THR A 52 3.25 -5.24 4.94
CA THR A 52 3.46 -6.61 5.40
C THR A 52 3.63 -6.59 6.92
N PRO A 53 2.93 -7.46 7.66
CA PRO A 53 3.13 -7.54 9.12
C PRO A 53 4.59 -7.86 9.45
N VAL A 54 5.10 -7.17 10.44
CA VAL A 54 6.47 -7.39 10.91
C VAL A 54 6.51 -8.59 11.87
#